data_4b3f9ed7b1fa54e65e94a85baa668bbb
#
_entry.id   4b3f9ed7b1fa54e65e94a85baa668bbb
#
_cell.length_a   1.000
_cell.length_b   1.000
_cell.length_c   1.000
_cell.angle_alpha   90.00
_cell.angle_beta   90.00
_cell.angle_gamma   90.00
#
_symmetry.space_group_name_H-M   'P 1'
#
loop_
_entity.id
_entity.type
_entity.pdbx_description
1 polymer ?
#
loop_
_entity_poly.entity_id
_entity_poly.type
_entity_poly.pdbx_seq_one_letter_code
_entity_poly.pdbx_strand_id
1 'polypeptide(L)'
;PFSDPTAEGPVIQAANGRALAAGATTEKIFDLVRRLRRDVTVPMVFMTYANVVFSYGTERFVSAAAEAGMDGLILPDVPYEEKEEFAPACRKHGLDLISLIAPTSQDRITRIAREAEGFLYCVSSLGVTGVRGEITTDVGAMVRLAKAANPDLPCATGFGISTPEQGAAMAEVSDGVIVGSAIVELAAKYGRDAVPHIQRYVAEMKRALSSRTPA
;
A
#
# COMPACT_ATOMS: atom_id res chain seq x y z
N PRO A 1 11.08 -5.93 4.43
CA PRO A 1 11.67 -5.06 5.48
C PRO A 1 12.91 -4.33 4.95
N PHE A 2 13.14 -3.12 5.44
CA PHE A 2 14.29 -2.29 5.10
C PHE A 2 14.88 -1.66 6.37
N SER A 3 16.23 -1.54 6.43
CA SER A 3 16.93 -1.09 7.66
C SER A 3 16.75 0.41 7.92
N ASP A 4 16.60 1.21 6.86
CA ASP A 4 16.65 2.67 6.91
C ASP A 4 15.42 3.34 6.28
N PRO A 5 14.18 3.00 6.74
CA PRO A 5 12.96 3.53 6.14
C PRO A 5 12.82 5.03 6.44
N THR A 6 12.47 5.82 5.41
CA THR A 6 12.31 7.28 5.51
C THR A 6 10.86 7.71 5.67
N ALA A 7 9.90 6.89 5.23
CA ALA A 7 8.46 7.22 5.24
C ALA A 7 7.68 6.48 6.33
N GLU A 8 8.35 5.73 7.22
CA GLU A 8 7.69 4.83 8.16
C GLU A 8 7.69 5.40 9.59
N GLY A 9 6.57 5.22 10.28
CA GLY A 9 6.44 5.49 11.70
C GLY A 9 7.01 4.36 12.58
N PRO A 10 7.02 4.56 13.91
CA PRO A 10 7.70 3.67 14.85
C PRO A 10 7.19 2.22 14.82
N VAL A 11 5.91 2.00 14.52
CA VAL A 11 5.31 0.65 14.43
C VAL A 11 5.95 -0.16 13.31
N ILE A 12 6.04 0.42 12.12
CA ILE A 12 6.60 -0.26 10.95
C ILE A 12 8.13 -0.36 11.07
N GLN A 13 8.80 0.66 11.60
CA GLN A 13 10.24 0.59 11.88
C GLN A 13 10.58 -0.56 12.84
N ALA A 14 9.82 -0.71 13.93
CA ALA A 14 10.00 -1.82 14.85
C ALA A 14 9.70 -3.18 14.20
N ALA A 15 8.72 -3.26 13.30
CA ALA A 15 8.43 -4.48 12.54
C ALA A 15 9.56 -4.83 11.57
N ASN A 16 10.12 -3.85 10.87
CA ASN A 16 11.30 -4.03 10.01
C ASN A 16 12.47 -4.60 10.82
N GLY A 17 12.77 -4.01 11.98
CA GLY A 17 13.84 -4.48 12.86
C GLY A 17 13.64 -5.94 13.30
N ARG A 18 12.41 -6.31 13.71
CA ARG A 18 12.10 -7.72 14.08
C ARG A 18 12.25 -8.67 12.90
N ALA A 19 11.79 -8.30 11.72
CA ALA A 19 11.88 -9.14 10.54
C ALA A 19 13.34 -9.35 10.10
N LEU A 20 14.15 -8.29 10.09
CA LEU A 20 15.57 -8.36 9.76
C LEU A 20 16.35 -9.20 10.79
N ALA A 21 16.10 -8.99 12.09
CA ALA A 21 16.70 -9.80 13.16
C ALA A 21 16.32 -11.28 13.05
N ALA A 22 15.12 -11.60 12.56
CA ALA A 22 14.69 -12.97 12.26
C ALA A 22 15.26 -13.53 10.94
N GLY A 23 16.09 -12.76 10.23
CA GLY A 23 16.75 -13.20 9.00
C GLY A 23 15.84 -13.18 7.78
N ALA A 24 14.87 -12.26 7.71
CA ALA A 24 14.10 -12.03 6.50
C ALA A 24 15.01 -11.52 5.37
N THR A 25 14.85 -12.10 4.17
CA THR A 25 15.54 -11.70 2.94
C THR A 25 14.51 -11.59 1.81
N THR A 26 14.87 -10.92 0.73
CA THR A 26 14.02 -10.79 -0.46
C THR A 26 13.62 -12.16 -1.02
N GLU A 27 14.56 -13.11 -1.12
CA GLU A 27 14.29 -14.47 -1.58
C GLU A 27 13.27 -15.18 -0.70
N LYS A 28 13.42 -15.11 0.63
CA LYS A 28 12.46 -15.71 1.57
C LYS A 28 11.06 -15.12 1.44
N ILE A 29 10.98 -13.83 1.09
CA ILE A 29 9.70 -13.16 0.85
C ILE A 29 9.09 -13.66 -0.45
N PHE A 30 9.85 -13.79 -1.53
CA PHE A 30 9.36 -14.41 -2.78
C PHE A 30 8.88 -15.85 -2.55
N ASP A 31 9.61 -16.65 -1.76
CA ASP A 31 9.19 -18.00 -1.40
C ASP A 31 7.91 -18.03 -0.57
N LEU A 32 7.73 -17.05 0.32
CA LEU A 32 6.48 -16.87 1.08
C LEU A 32 5.31 -16.57 0.12
N VAL A 33 5.49 -15.66 -0.83
CA VAL A 33 4.45 -15.30 -1.82
C VAL A 33 4.08 -16.52 -2.67
N ARG A 34 5.05 -17.28 -3.20
CA ARG A 34 4.78 -18.51 -3.98
C ARG A 34 3.94 -19.51 -3.19
N ARG A 35 4.17 -19.63 -1.88
CA ARG A 35 3.36 -20.49 -1.01
C ARG A 35 1.94 -19.94 -0.82
N LEU A 36 1.82 -18.63 -0.58
CA LEU A 36 0.53 -17.97 -0.39
C LEU A 36 -0.34 -18.04 -1.65
N ARG A 37 0.25 -17.89 -2.84
CA ARG A 37 -0.48 -17.92 -4.12
C ARG A 37 -1.18 -19.25 -4.42
N ARG A 38 -0.83 -20.32 -3.72
CA ARG A 38 -1.55 -21.61 -3.87
C ARG A 38 -3.00 -21.52 -3.40
N ASP A 39 -3.27 -20.66 -2.41
CA ASP A 39 -4.57 -20.56 -1.73
C ASP A 39 -5.17 -19.14 -1.83
N VAL A 40 -4.37 -18.14 -2.17
CA VAL A 40 -4.77 -16.72 -2.18
C VAL A 40 -4.94 -16.25 -3.63
N THR A 41 -6.16 -15.84 -3.99
CA THR A 41 -6.50 -15.36 -5.34
C THR A 41 -6.66 -13.85 -5.44
N VAL A 42 -6.76 -13.14 -4.31
CA VAL A 42 -6.84 -11.67 -4.31
C VAL A 42 -5.55 -11.06 -4.83
N PRO A 43 -5.59 -9.88 -5.46
CA PRO A 43 -4.39 -9.17 -5.88
C PRO A 43 -3.43 -8.96 -4.71
N MET A 44 -2.14 -9.19 -4.96
CA MET A 44 -1.05 -8.95 -4.00
C MET A 44 -0.04 -7.98 -4.60
N VAL A 45 0.32 -6.96 -3.83
CA VAL A 45 1.33 -5.97 -4.23
C VAL A 45 2.44 -5.90 -3.20
N PHE A 46 3.68 -5.77 -3.66
CA PHE A 46 4.78 -5.42 -2.76
C PHE A 46 4.78 -3.93 -2.46
N MET A 47 5.05 -3.57 -1.21
CA MET A 47 5.41 -2.22 -0.82
C MET A 47 6.81 -2.26 -0.20
N THR A 48 7.75 -1.60 -0.84
CA THR A 48 9.16 -1.57 -0.42
C THR A 48 9.84 -0.30 -0.92
N TYR A 49 11.08 -0.07 -0.51
CA TYR A 49 11.89 1.08 -0.93
C TYR A 49 12.66 0.78 -2.21
N ALA A 50 12.92 1.82 -3.01
CA ALA A 50 13.68 1.74 -4.26
C ALA A 50 15.03 1.05 -4.07
N ASN A 51 15.71 1.35 -2.95
CA ASN A 51 17.02 0.75 -2.67
C ASN A 51 16.99 -0.78 -2.55
N VAL A 52 15.90 -1.37 -2.06
CA VAL A 52 15.74 -2.84 -2.00
C VAL A 52 15.67 -3.41 -3.41
N VAL A 53 14.92 -2.75 -4.29
CA VAL A 53 14.78 -3.16 -5.70
C VAL A 53 16.09 -2.98 -6.47
N PHE A 54 16.74 -1.83 -6.32
CA PHE A 54 18.05 -1.56 -6.96
C PHE A 54 19.14 -2.53 -6.51
N SER A 55 19.24 -2.79 -5.20
CA SER A 55 20.26 -3.69 -4.66
C SER A 55 20.09 -5.13 -5.12
N TYR A 56 18.85 -5.56 -5.39
CA TYR A 56 18.55 -6.87 -5.97
C TYR A 56 18.79 -6.89 -7.49
N GLY A 57 18.74 -5.73 -8.14
CA GLY A 57 18.70 -5.51 -9.59
C GLY A 57 17.26 -5.39 -10.06
N THR A 58 16.88 -4.20 -10.59
CA THR A 58 15.48 -3.84 -10.91
C THR A 58 14.79 -4.88 -11.77
N GLU A 59 15.38 -5.24 -12.91
CA GLU A 59 14.82 -6.25 -13.83
C GLU A 59 14.64 -7.61 -13.15
N ARG A 60 15.65 -8.05 -12.40
CA ARG A 60 15.65 -9.33 -11.69
C ARG A 60 14.60 -9.36 -10.58
N PHE A 61 14.45 -8.26 -9.82
CA PHE A 61 13.45 -8.14 -8.76
C PHE A 61 12.04 -8.23 -9.34
N VAL A 62 11.76 -7.46 -10.39
CA VAL A 62 10.43 -7.39 -11.01
C VAL A 62 10.06 -8.72 -11.66
N SER A 63 11.00 -9.37 -12.39
CA SER A 63 10.80 -10.72 -12.94
C SER A 63 10.48 -11.73 -11.83
N ALA A 64 11.29 -11.78 -10.76
CA ALA A 64 11.07 -12.71 -9.65
C ALA A 64 9.76 -12.44 -8.89
N ALA A 65 9.34 -11.18 -8.76
CA ALA A 65 8.06 -10.80 -8.18
C ALA A 65 6.88 -11.31 -9.03
N ALA A 66 6.93 -11.11 -10.35
CA ALA A 66 5.92 -11.61 -11.28
C ALA A 66 5.85 -13.16 -11.25
N GLU A 67 7.00 -13.84 -11.30
CA GLU A 67 7.09 -15.30 -11.22
C GLU A 67 6.58 -15.84 -9.87
N ALA A 68 6.73 -15.09 -8.78
CA ALA A 68 6.17 -15.45 -7.48
C ALA A 68 4.64 -15.27 -7.44
N GLY A 69 4.07 -14.51 -8.39
CA GLY A 69 2.63 -14.26 -8.50
C GLY A 69 2.19 -12.93 -7.89
N MET A 70 3.07 -11.93 -7.82
CA MET A 70 2.67 -10.57 -7.46
C MET A 70 1.97 -9.90 -8.63
N ASP A 71 1.07 -8.97 -8.31
CA ASP A 71 0.29 -8.20 -9.28
C ASP A 71 0.81 -6.77 -9.43
N GLY A 72 1.59 -6.27 -8.44
CA GLY A 72 2.09 -4.90 -8.52
C GLY A 72 3.17 -4.57 -7.49
N LEU A 73 3.67 -3.35 -7.59
CA LEU A 73 4.75 -2.78 -6.77
C LEU A 73 4.40 -1.35 -6.35
N ILE A 74 4.61 -1.04 -5.08
CA ILE A 74 4.51 0.30 -4.50
C ILE A 74 5.90 0.72 -4.02
N LEU A 75 6.40 1.86 -4.50
CA LEU A 75 7.67 2.45 -4.09
C LEU A 75 7.41 3.85 -3.53
N PRO A 76 7.23 3.99 -2.20
CA PRO A 76 6.79 5.25 -1.60
C PRO A 76 7.85 6.36 -1.62
N ASP A 77 9.10 6.01 -1.84
CA ASP A 77 10.26 6.91 -1.95
C ASP A 77 10.61 7.30 -3.39
N VAL A 78 9.87 6.80 -4.38
CA VAL A 78 10.08 7.15 -5.79
C VAL A 78 9.05 8.21 -6.21
N PRO A 79 9.49 9.46 -6.50
CA PRO A 79 8.59 10.47 -7.03
C PRO A 79 8.11 10.11 -8.45
N TYR A 80 6.97 10.64 -8.82
CA TYR A 80 6.36 10.39 -10.14
C TYR A 80 7.33 10.66 -11.31
N GLU A 81 8.18 11.67 -11.18
CA GLU A 81 9.16 12.06 -12.20
C GLU A 81 10.26 11.02 -12.42
N GLU A 82 10.51 10.16 -11.44
CA GLU A 82 11.56 9.12 -11.47
C GLU A 82 10.97 7.71 -11.71
N LYS A 83 9.65 7.60 -11.92
CA LYS A 83 8.99 6.30 -12.11
C LYS A 83 9.57 5.48 -13.27
N GLU A 84 10.11 6.13 -14.29
CA GLU A 84 10.67 5.47 -15.48
C GLU A 84 11.93 4.63 -15.18
N GLU A 85 12.53 4.76 -14.01
CA GLU A 85 13.56 3.85 -13.51
C GLU A 85 13.03 2.42 -13.25
N PHE A 86 11.72 2.27 -12.99
CA PHE A 86 11.08 1.01 -12.62
C PHE A 86 9.95 0.61 -13.57
N ALA A 87 9.19 1.56 -14.09
CA ALA A 87 8.00 1.31 -14.89
C ALA A 87 8.24 0.43 -16.14
N PRO A 88 9.35 0.57 -16.89
CA PRO A 88 9.60 -0.31 -18.04
C PRO A 88 9.73 -1.79 -17.65
N ALA A 89 10.41 -2.10 -16.54
CA ALA A 89 10.52 -3.46 -16.03
C ALA A 89 9.15 -3.98 -15.56
N CYS A 90 8.38 -3.18 -14.84
CA CYS A 90 7.04 -3.54 -14.39
C CYS A 90 6.13 -3.86 -15.58
N ARG A 91 6.04 -2.99 -16.58
CA ARG A 91 5.24 -3.22 -17.81
C ARG A 91 5.67 -4.49 -18.56
N LYS A 92 6.98 -4.73 -18.70
CA LYS A 92 7.52 -5.91 -19.37
C LYS A 92 7.08 -7.23 -18.72
N HIS A 93 6.97 -7.24 -17.39
CA HIS A 93 6.62 -8.43 -16.62
C HIS A 93 5.16 -8.45 -16.14
N GLY A 94 4.33 -7.48 -16.56
CA GLY A 94 2.90 -7.45 -16.25
C GLY A 94 2.59 -7.11 -14.79
N LEU A 95 3.46 -6.34 -14.12
CA LEU A 95 3.19 -5.78 -12.80
C LEU A 95 2.72 -4.33 -12.92
N ASP A 96 1.69 -3.95 -12.16
CA ASP A 96 1.31 -2.55 -12.00
C ASP A 96 2.30 -1.82 -11.09
N LEU A 97 2.86 -0.71 -11.55
CA LEU A 97 3.59 0.22 -10.69
C LEU A 97 2.59 1.23 -10.09
N ILE A 98 2.17 0.95 -8.86
CA ILE A 98 1.10 1.71 -8.18
C ILE A 98 1.60 3.12 -7.87
N SER A 99 0.87 4.10 -8.38
CA SER A 99 1.17 5.51 -8.14
C SER A 99 0.58 6.01 -6.82
N LEU A 100 1.32 6.94 -6.17
CA LEU A 100 0.86 7.62 -4.97
C LEU A 100 0.54 9.09 -5.27
N ILE A 101 -0.53 9.60 -4.66
CA ILE A 101 -0.80 11.04 -4.59
C ILE A 101 -0.91 11.48 -3.12
N ALA A 102 -0.45 12.69 -2.87
CA ALA A 102 -0.52 13.36 -1.59
C ALA A 102 -1.17 14.75 -1.80
N PRO A 103 -1.52 15.47 -0.72
CA PRO A 103 -2.04 16.83 -0.82
C PRO A 103 -1.01 17.78 -1.45
N THR A 104 -1.03 17.91 -2.77
CA THR A 104 -0.13 18.73 -3.58
C THR A 104 -0.93 19.54 -4.60
N SER A 105 -0.30 20.07 -5.66
CA SER A 105 -0.98 20.82 -6.70
C SER A 105 -1.99 19.96 -7.49
N GLN A 106 -3.09 20.58 -7.90
CA GLN A 106 -4.14 19.92 -8.69
C GLN A 106 -3.60 19.34 -10.01
N ASP A 107 -2.72 20.09 -10.68
CA ASP A 107 -2.10 19.68 -11.95
C ASP A 107 -1.26 18.40 -11.76
N ARG A 108 -0.53 18.28 -10.64
CA ARG A 108 0.26 17.10 -10.32
C ARG A 108 -0.63 15.88 -10.08
N ILE A 109 -1.70 16.04 -9.30
CA ILE A 109 -2.67 14.97 -9.02
C ILE A 109 -3.29 14.49 -10.33
N THR A 110 -3.76 15.42 -11.16
CA THR A 110 -4.40 15.14 -12.45
C THR A 110 -3.45 14.38 -13.39
N ARG A 111 -2.18 14.80 -13.49
CA ARG A 111 -1.18 14.16 -14.34
C ARG A 111 -0.88 12.73 -13.89
N ILE A 112 -0.67 12.53 -12.58
CA ILE A 112 -0.41 11.21 -12.01
C ILE A 112 -1.60 10.27 -12.24
N ALA A 113 -2.82 10.72 -11.97
CA ALA A 113 -4.02 9.91 -12.11
C ALA A 113 -4.29 9.44 -13.54
N ARG A 114 -3.97 10.27 -14.57
CA ARG A 114 -4.14 9.90 -15.98
C ARG A 114 -3.29 8.73 -16.42
N GLU A 115 -2.11 8.58 -15.82
CA GLU A 115 -1.13 7.56 -16.20
C GLU A 115 -1.05 6.41 -15.18
N ALA A 116 -1.80 6.47 -14.09
CA ALA A 116 -1.76 5.45 -13.05
C ALA A 116 -2.41 4.14 -13.52
N GLU A 117 -1.82 3.04 -13.07
CA GLU A 117 -2.22 1.67 -13.36
C GLU A 117 -2.69 0.97 -12.06
N GLY A 118 -3.48 -0.08 -12.17
CA GLY A 118 -4.00 -0.86 -11.05
C GLY A 118 -4.95 -0.04 -10.16
N PHE A 119 -4.42 0.70 -9.21
CA PHE A 119 -5.17 1.65 -8.36
C PHE A 119 -4.31 2.85 -7.98
N LEU A 120 -4.95 3.91 -7.51
CA LEU A 120 -4.26 5.09 -7.01
C LEU A 120 -4.22 5.09 -5.49
N TYR A 121 -3.02 5.14 -4.92
CA TYR A 121 -2.84 5.26 -3.47
C TYR A 121 -2.94 6.72 -3.05
N CYS A 122 -4.05 7.08 -2.38
CA CYS A 122 -4.29 8.43 -1.87
C CYS A 122 -3.77 8.55 -0.44
N VAL A 123 -2.68 9.29 -0.26
CA VAL A 123 -2.08 9.54 1.05
C VAL A 123 -2.88 10.62 1.77
N SER A 124 -3.52 10.29 2.89
CA SER A 124 -4.43 11.20 3.62
C SER A 124 -3.74 12.30 4.41
N SER A 125 -2.42 12.24 4.56
CA SER A 125 -1.65 13.29 5.26
C SER A 125 -0.19 13.31 4.82
N LEU A 126 0.45 14.47 4.93
CA LEU A 126 1.90 14.59 4.79
C LEU A 126 2.56 14.14 6.11
N GLY A 127 3.46 13.17 6.06
CA GLY A 127 4.22 12.66 7.20
C GLY A 127 4.45 11.15 7.16
N VAL A 128 4.95 10.59 8.27
CA VAL A 128 5.24 9.15 8.38
C VAL A 128 3.99 8.34 8.73
N THR A 129 4.02 7.03 8.47
CA THR A 129 2.97 6.08 8.85
C THR A 129 2.72 6.05 10.36
N GLY A 130 1.49 5.79 10.79
CA GLY A 130 1.13 5.67 12.21
C GLY A 130 -0.38 5.78 12.44
N VAL A 131 -0.82 5.43 13.64
CA VAL A 131 -2.20 5.61 14.10
C VAL A 131 -2.42 7.09 14.44
N ARG A 132 -3.48 7.70 13.88
CA ARG A 132 -3.82 9.12 14.10
C ARG A 132 -5.27 9.28 14.55
N GLY A 133 -5.51 10.29 15.41
CA GLY A 133 -6.85 10.60 15.90
C GLY A 133 -7.73 11.35 14.90
N GLU A 134 -7.14 12.25 14.10
CA GLU A 134 -7.86 13.08 13.12
C GLU A 134 -7.16 13.11 11.77
N ILE A 135 -7.96 13.08 10.69
CA ILE A 135 -7.51 13.27 9.31
C ILE A 135 -7.94 14.67 8.89
N THR A 136 -6.98 15.59 8.79
CA THR A 136 -7.24 17.02 8.52
C THR A 136 -7.22 17.38 7.03
N THR A 137 -6.81 16.46 6.16
CA THR A 137 -6.71 16.68 4.71
C THR A 137 -8.04 16.43 4.04
N ASP A 138 -8.42 17.29 3.08
CA ASP A 138 -9.56 17.03 2.19
C ASP A 138 -9.24 15.93 1.16
N VAL A 139 -9.31 14.69 1.63
CA VAL A 139 -9.11 13.50 0.80
C VAL A 139 -10.14 13.43 -0.31
N GLY A 140 -11.38 13.86 -0.03
CA GLY A 140 -12.45 13.87 -1.02
C GLY A 140 -12.14 14.76 -2.23
N ALA A 141 -11.52 15.93 -2.01
CA ALA A 141 -11.09 16.79 -3.10
C ALA A 141 -10.00 16.13 -3.98
N MET A 142 -9.01 15.46 -3.34
CA MET A 142 -7.98 14.72 -4.09
C MET A 142 -8.59 13.59 -4.93
N VAL A 143 -9.49 12.80 -4.36
CA VAL A 143 -10.15 11.68 -5.06
C VAL A 143 -11.01 12.21 -6.20
N ARG A 144 -11.78 13.29 -6.00
CA ARG A 144 -12.58 13.92 -7.08
C ARG A 144 -11.69 14.37 -8.24
N LEU A 145 -10.55 14.99 -7.98
CA LEU A 145 -9.58 15.38 -9.03
C LEU A 145 -9.04 14.17 -9.78
N ALA A 146 -8.66 13.11 -9.05
CA ALA A 146 -8.18 11.88 -9.66
C ALA A 146 -9.24 11.21 -10.53
N LYS A 147 -10.47 11.08 -10.03
CA LYS A 147 -11.62 10.53 -10.78
C LYS A 147 -12.03 11.37 -11.98
N ALA A 148 -11.89 12.69 -11.91
CA ALA A 148 -12.12 13.56 -13.06
C ALA A 148 -11.09 13.33 -14.17
N ALA A 149 -9.86 12.96 -13.82
CA ALA A 149 -8.79 12.67 -14.77
C ALA A 149 -8.82 11.24 -15.31
N ASN A 150 -9.23 10.27 -14.49
CA ASN A 150 -9.35 8.85 -14.82
C ASN A 150 -10.51 8.22 -14.02
N PRO A 151 -11.75 8.23 -14.58
CA PRO A 151 -12.94 7.78 -13.85
C PRO A 151 -12.93 6.31 -13.42
N ASP A 152 -12.29 5.46 -14.21
CA ASP A 152 -12.27 4.00 -13.99
C ASP A 152 -11.20 3.55 -13.00
N LEU A 153 -10.23 4.42 -12.67
CA LEU A 153 -9.13 4.10 -11.78
C LEU A 153 -9.61 4.02 -10.33
N PRO A 154 -9.53 2.86 -9.64
CA PRO A 154 -9.85 2.80 -8.22
C PRO A 154 -8.92 3.68 -7.39
N CYS A 155 -9.50 4.40 -6.41
CA CYS A 155 -8.75 5.21 -5.46
C CYS A 155 -8.85 4.58 -4.07
N ALA A 156 -7.71 4.25 -3.46
CA ALA A 156 -7.63 3.72 -2.10
C ALA A 156 -6.92 4.70 -1.18
N THR A 157 -7.56 5.04 -0.05
CA THR A 157 -7.02 6.01 0.91
C THR A 157 -6.28 5.29 2.03
N GLY A 158 -5.06 5.74 2.32
CA GLY A 158 -4.20 5.21 3.36
C GLY A 158 -3.58 6.30 4.23
N PHE A 159 -2.81 5.87 5.24
CA PHE A 159 -2.18 6.64 6.30
C PHE A 159 -3.13 7.08 7.44
N GLY A 160 -2.90 6.50 8.60
CA GLY A 160 -3.59 6.85 9.85
C GLY A 160 -4.93 6.18 10.09
N ILE A 161 -5.47 5.42 9.13
CA ILE A 161 -6.72 4.68 9.31
C ILE A 161 -6.47 3.45 10.21
N SER A 162 -7.19 3.38 11.32
CA SER A 162 -7.01 2.33 12.32
C SER A 162 -8.31 1.81 12.92
N THR A 163 -9.44 2.52 12.76
CA THR A 163 -10.73 2.09 13.29
C THR A 163 -11.76 1.87 12.17
N PRO A 164 -12.79 1.01 12.40
CA PRO A 164 -13.87 0.81 11.45
C PRO A 164 -14.61 2.11 11.09
N GLU A 165 -14.77 3.03 12.05
CA GLU A 165 -15.44 4.32 11.86
C GLU A 165 -14.64 5.23 10.91
N GLN A 166 -13.31 5.31 11.11
CA GLN A 166 -12.43 6.01 10.19
C GLN A 166 -12.47 5.41 8.79
N GLY A 167 -12.47 4.08 8.71
CA GLY A 167 -12.60 3.36 7.45
C GLY A 167 -13.91 3.70 6.73
N ALA A 168 -15.03 3.67 7.44
CA ALA A 168 -16.34 4.01 6.90
C ALA A 168 -16.39 5.45 6.36
N ALA A 169 -15.86 6.42 7.14
CA ALA A 169 -15.80 7.81 6.72
C ALA A 169 -14.94 8.01 5.43
N MET A 170 -13.81 7.34 5.34
CA MET A 170 -12.98 7.41 4.12
C MET A 170 -13.62 6.72 2.93
N ALA A 171 -14.36 5.65 3.17
CA ALA A 171 -15.08 4.96 2.13
C ALA A 171 -16.23 5.80 1.52
N GLU A 172 -16.69 6.86 2.13
CA GLU A 172 -17.66 7.81 1.51
C GLU A 172 -17.04 8.60 0.35
N VAL A 173 -15.72 8.75 0.33
CA VAL A 173 -15.01 9.59 -0.63
C VAL A 173 -13.99 8.84 -1.48
N SER A 174 -13.74 7.54 -1.22
CA SER A 174 -12.80 6.71 -1.97
C SER A 174 -13.34 5.29 -2.19
N ASP A 175 -12.79 4.55 -3.14
CA ASP A 175 -13.23 3.19 -3.47
C ASP A 175 -12.76 2.15 -2.44
N GLY A 176 -11.74 2.48 -1.65
CA GLY A 176 -11.20 1.58 -0.64
C GLY A 176 -10.34 2.28 0.39
N VAL A 177 -9.96 1.53 1.42
CA VAL A 177 -9.04 1.99 2.47
C VAL A 177 -7.85 1.06 2.62
N ILE A 178 -6.72 1.64 3.00
CA ILE A 178 -5.46 0.92 3.23
C ILE A 178 -5.12 1.02 4.71
N VAL A 179 -4.97 -0.13 5.36
CA VAL A 179 -4.64 -0.25 6.78
C VAL A 179 -3.34 -1.04 6.93
N GLY A 180 -2.33 -0.42 7.49
CA GLY A 180 -1.01 -1.04 7.72
C GLY A 180 -0.70 -1.17 9.21
N SER A 181 -0.35 -0.05 9.85
CA SER A 181 0.18 -0.01 11.22
C SER A 181 -0.69 -0.73 12.25
N ALA A 182 -2.01 -0.60 12.19
CA ALA A 182 -2.91 -1.26 13.13
C ALA A 182 -2.84 -2.80 13.05
N ILE A 183 -2.72 -3.36 11.85
CA ILE A 183 -2.54 -4.81 11.65
C ILE A 183 -1.16 -5.26 12.13
N VAL A 184 -0.13 -4.47 11.87
CA VAL A 184 1.25 -4.76 12.31
C VAL A 184 1.37 -4.68 13.83
N GLU A 185 0.66 -3.78 14.50
CA GLU A 185 0.56 -3.72 15.97
C GLU A 185 -0.10 -4.98 16.55
N LEU A 186 -1.18 -5.47 15.95
CA LEU A 186 -1.79 -6.73 16.37
C LEU A 186 -0.81 -7.90 16.23
N ALA A 187 -0.09 -7.97 15.11
CA ALA A 187 0.95 -8.98 14.91
C ALA A 187 2.07 -8.88 15.96
N ALA A 188 2.50 -7.67 16.33
CA ALA A 188 3.50 -7.44 17.36
C ALA A 188 3.00 -7.83 18.76
N LYS A 189 1.74 -7.51 19.06
CA LYS A 189 1.13 -7.74 20.38
C LYS A 189 0.89 -9.22 20.66
N TYR A 190 0.41 -9.97 19.67
CA TYR A 190 -0.04 -11.34 19.86
C TYR A 190 0.92 -12.40 19.27
N GLY A 191 1.93 -11.98 18.51
CA GLY A 191 2.94 -12.89 17.97
C GLY A 191 2.33 -14.03 17.16
N ARG A 192 2.59 -15.28 17.57
CA ARG A 192 2.05 -16.48 16.89
C ARG A 192 0.53 -16.62 17.00
N ASP A 193 -0.08 -16.02 18.00
CA ASP A 193 -1.54 -16.04 18.22
C ASP A 193 -2.26 -14.86 17.57
N ALA A 194 -1.58 -14.08 16.72
CA ALA A 194 -2.14 -12.88 16.10
C ALA A 194 -3.27 -13.16 15.08
N VAL A 195 -3.28 -14.33 14.43
CA VAL A 195 -4.21 -14.65 13.34
C VAL A 195 -5.67 -14.39 13.69
N PRO A 196 -6.27 -14.93 14.78
CA PRO A 196 -7.67 -14.70 15.10
C PRO A 196 -7.98 -13.21 15.43
N HIS A 197 -7.02 -12.49 15.98
CA HIS A 197 -7.16 -11.06 16.27
C HIS A 197 -7.18 -10.22 15.00
N ILE A 198 -6.27 -10.51 14.06
CA ILE A 198 -6.22 -9.85 12.75
C ILE A 198 -7.47 -10.18 11.94
N GLN A 199 -7.91 -11.44 11.91
CA GLN A 199 -9.14 -11.83 11.21
C GLN A 199 -10.36 -11.07 11.73
N ARG A 200 -10.52 -10.95 13.06
CA ARG A 200 -11.62 -10.18 13.66
C ARG A 200 -11.56 -8.72 13.25
N TYR A 201 -10.40 -8.09 13.40
CA TYR A 201 -10.17 -6.70 13.03
C TYR A 201 -10.51 -6.44 11.56
N VAL A 202 -9.99 -7.27 10.64
CA VAL A 202 -10.27 -7.14 9.21
C VAL A 202 -11.75 -7.36 8.90
N ALA A 203 -12.41 -8.31 9.57
CA ALA A 203 -13.84 -8.56 9.39
C ALA A 203 -14.70 -7.38 9.89
N GLU A 204 -14.32 -6.74 11.00
CA GLU A 204 -14.99 -5.53 11.51
C GLU A 204 -14.81 -4.35 10.56
N MET A 205 -13.58 -4.11 10.09
CA MET A 205 -13.28 -3.11 9.08
C MET A 205 -14.10 -3.35 7.80
N LYS A 206 -14.08 -4.58 7.28
CA LYS A 206 -14.82 -4.93 6.05
C LYS A 206 -16.32 -4.71 6.20
N ARG A 207 -16.92 -5.05 7.34
CA ARG A 207 -18.34 -4.79 7.61
C ARG A 207 -18.67 -3.31 7.61
N ALA A 208 -17.82 -2.48 8.24
CA ALA A 208 -18.01 -1.03 8.25
C ALA A 208 -17.96 -0.41 6.84
N LEU A 209 -17.07 -0.93 5.98
CA LEU A 209 -16.97 -0.51 4.58
C LEU A 209 -18.16 -0.97 3.73
N SER A 210 -18.75 -2.13 4.04
CA SER A 210 -19.85 -2.73 3.26
C SER A 210 -21.24 -2.23 3.69
N SER A 211 -21.38 -1.59 4.84
CA SER A 211 -22.66 -1.04 5.35
C SER A 211 -23.09 0.25 4.62
N ARG A 212 -22.43 0.59 3.52
CA ARG A 212 -22.81 1.71 2.66
C ARG A 212 -24.21 1.51 2.07
N THR A 213 -25.11 2.44 2.31
CA THR A 213 -26.23 2.65 1.41
C THR A 213 -25.68 3.32 0.16
N PRO A 214 -25.86 2.76 -1.05
CA PRO A 214 -25.49 3.47 -2.27
C PRO A 214 -26.24 4.81 -2.31
N ALA A 215 -25.49 5.92 -2.50
CA ALA A 215 -26.09 7.23 -2.72
C ALA A 215 -26.72 7.29 -4.10
#